data_e766900c1f490c19ce6a2edf709cc3d2
#
_entry.id   e766900c1f490c19ce6a2edf709cc3d2
#
_cell.length_a   1.000
_cell.length_b   1.000
_cell.length_c   1.000
_cell.angle_alpha   90.00
_cell.angle_beta   90.00
_cell.angle_gamma   90.00
#
_symmetry.space_group_name_H-M   'P 1'
#
loop_
_entity.id
_entity.type
_entity.pdbx_description
1 polymer ?
#
loop_
_entity_poly.entity_id
_entity_poly.type
_entity_poly.pdbx_seq_one_letter_code
_entity_poly.pdbx_strand_id
1 'polypeptide(L)'
;MHRKSAYILFLAVLALLVIGIVMLFSTSAFAQSSRGDVYFFIRRQAIWFGIGLFVCTLAALVDYHFWQRTWWLWFALAVIVLALCYVPHIGMRINGSRRWIGVGPVTFQPSELAKLAAVFFLAAWFTRHEKAGGNLLFGFVLPLAIIGVLAGLVLGEVDLGTAALLGLTTFVVMFIAGANLLWLGAVSLVSLGALLVVATQISERMGRLSAFLNPQNFKEDAGLQQMQALIAWGSGGMEGLGLGNGRQKMLYLPYAHTDFIFPIIGEELGLRFSLLVVFLFVVIIVCGIMIALHAKDRFGLLLGSGVVSLLALQAAVNIGVTTSLLPNKGLPLPFISYGGSNLAACMFGVGLLLNIYRQGILEPPHKKRVTMHARMTPRI
;
A
#
# COMPACT_ATOMS: atom_id res chain seq x y z
N MET A 1 -20.35 -17.62 0.27
CA MET A 1 -19.08 -16.99 -0.18
C MET A 1 -18.21 -16.53 1.00
N HIS A 2 -18.77 -15.86 2.00
CA HIS A 2 -18.00 -15.34 3.16
C HIS A 2 -17.10 -16.40 3.85
N ARG A 3 -17.60 -17.62 4.13
CA ARG A 3 -16.79 -18.67 4.78
C ARG A 3 -15.55 -19.13 4.02
N LYS A 4 -15.46 -18.87 2.72
CA LYS A 4 -14.31 -19.22 1.87
C LYS A 4 -13.36 -18.04 1.58
N SER A 5 -13.79 -16.78 1.90
CA SER A 5 -13.04 -15.59 1.50
C SER A 5 -11.63 -15.53 2.11
N ALA A 6 -11.44 -15.98 3.37
CA ALA A 6 -10.12 -16.02 3.98
C ALA A 6 -9.17 -17.03 3.32
N TYR A 7 -9.67 -18.20 2.94
CA TYR A 7 -8.86 -19.20 2.23
C TYR A 7 -8.46 -18.71 0.83
N ILE A 8 -9.41 -18.11 0.11
CA ILE A 8 -9.16 -17.57 -1.23
C ILE A 8 -8.17 -16.40 -1.14
N LEU A 9 -8.32 -15.48 -0.16
CA LEU A 9 -7.38 -14.42 0.12
C LEU A 9 -5.98 -14.97 0.37
N PHE A 10 -5.86 -15.96 1.25
CA PHE A 10 -4.58 -16.57 1.60
C PHE A 10 -3.91 -17.20 0.37
N LEU A 11 -4.66 -17.96 -0.43
CA LEU A 11 -4.14 -18.59 -1.64
C LEU A 11 -3.71 -17.56 -2.68
N ALA A 12 -4.46 -16.45 -2.85
CA ALA A 12 -4.09 -15.38 -3.76
C ALA A 12 -2.81 -14.66 -3.31
N VAL A 13 -2.67 -14.38 -2.01
CA VAL A 13 -1.43 -13.79 -1.43
C VAL A 13 -0.26 -14.75 -1.61
N LEU A 14 -0.43 -16.05 -1.34
CA LEU A 14 0.60 -17.06 -1.53
C LEU A 14 1.05 -17.13 -3.00
N ALA A 15 0.11 -17.09 -3.94
CA ALA A 15 0.42 -17.09 -5.37
C ALA A 15 1.26 -15.86 -5.77
N LEU A 16 0.90 -14.64 -5.29
CA LEU A 16 1.69 -13.42 -5.54
C LEU A 16 3.09 -13.50 -4.91
N LEU A 17 3.23 -14.07 -3.71
CA LEU A 17 4.53 -14.27 -3.06
C LEU A 17 5.43 -15.23 -3.88
N VAL A 18 4.87 -16.32 -4.38
CA VAL A 18 5.61 -17.27 -5.24
C VAL A 18 6.06 -16.58 -6.53
N ILE A 19 5.16 -15.85 -7.20
CA ILE A 19 5.49 -15.06 -8.39
C ILE A 19 6.62 -14.06 -8.07
N GLY A 20 6.52 -13.36 -6.94
CA GLY A 20 7.52 -12.40 -6.50
C GLY A 20 8.92 -13.03 -6.32
N ILE A 21 9.00 -14.20 -5.67
CA ILE A 21 10.27 -14.91 -5.47
C ILE A 21 10.86 -15.34 -6.81
N VAL A 22 10.06 -15.90 -7.72
CA VAL A 22 10.50 -16.34 -9.05
C VAL A 22 11.03 -15.16 -9.85
N MET A 23 10.30 -14.05 -9.89
CA MET A 23 10.71 -12.85 -10.64
C MET A 23 11.90 -12.14 -10.01
N LEU A 24 12.00 -12.16 -8.68
CA LEU A 24 13.18 -11.64 -7.99
C LEU A 24 14.43 -12.45 -8.31
N PHE A 25 14.31 -13.77 -8.43
CA PHE A 25 15.40 -14.63 -8.89
C PHE A 25 15.85 -14.25 -10.30
N SER A 26 14.89 -14.06 -11.22
CA SER A 26 15.17 -13.66 -12.60
C SER A 26 15.89 -12.30 -12.71
N THR A 27 15.54 -11.32 -11.83
CA THR A 27 16.09 -9.95 -11.90
C THR A 27 17.35 -9.76 -11.05
N SER A 28 17.61 -10.63 -10.07
CA SER A 28 18.67 -10.45 -9.07
C SER A 28 20.07 -10.45 -9.67
N ALA A 29 20.33 -11.31 -10.66
CA ALA A 29 21.66 -11.48 -11.26
C ALA A 29 22.18 -10.21 -11.94
N PHE A 30 21.28 -9.38 -12.47
CA PHE A 30 21.61 -8.20 -13.30
C PHE A 30 21.57 -6.88 -12.53
N ALA A 31 21.18 -6.89 -11.27
CA ALA A 31 21.12 -5.66 -10.48
C ALA A 31 22.54 -5.21 -10.07
N GLN A 32 22.86 -3.93 -10.28
CA GLN A 32 24.20 -3.36 -9.98
C GLN A 32 24.63 -3.61 -8.51
N SER A 33 23.69 -3.55 -7.57
CA SER A 33 23.96 -3.75 -6.15
C SER A 33 24.22 -5.19 -5.75
N SER A 34 23.90 -6.17 -6.63
CA SER A 34 24.17 -7.60 -6.39
C SER A 34 25.63 -7.98 -6.63
N ARG A 35 26.40 -7.16 -7.36
CA ARG A 35 27.78 -7.46 -7.80
C ARG A 35 27.91 -8.85 -8.47
N GLY A 36 26.84 -9.31 -9.15
CA GLY A 36 26.77 -10.62 -9.79
C GLY A 36 26.31 -11.77 -8.87
N ASP A 37 26.06 -11.54 -7.58
CA ASP A 37 25.47 -12.55 -6.69
C ASP A 37 23.96 -12.67 -6.91
N VAL A 38 23.54 -13.70 -7.60
CA VAL A 38 22.12 -14.00 -7.91
C VAL A 38 21.26 -14.13 -6.62
N TYR A 39 21.87 -14.58 -5.53
CA TYR A 39 21.17 -14.80 -4.26
C TYR A 39 21.14 -13.59 -3.34
N PHE A 40 21.76 -12.47 -3.71
CA PHE A 40 21.89 -11.29 -2.86
C PHE A 40 20.52 -10.76 -2.37
N PHE A 41 19.61 -10.49 -3.31
CA PHE A 41 18.27 -9.99 -2.97
C PHE A 41 17.37 -11.07 -2.38
N ILE A 42 17.52 -12.31 -2.84
CA ILE A 42 16.72 -13.44 -2.33
C ILE A 42 16.99 -13.68 -0.85
N ARG A 43 18.26 -13.71 -0.42
CA ARG A 43 18.61 -13.87 1.01
C ARG A 43 18.00 -12.79 1.87
N ARG A 44 18.07 -11.53 1.44
CA ARG A 44 17.46 -10.40 2.16
C ARG A 44 15.93 -10.49 2.17
N GLN A 45 15.33 -10.83 1.04
CA GLN A 45 13.89 -11.01 0.94
C GLN A 45 13.39 -12.18 1.79
N ALA A 46 14.16 -13.28 1.89
CA ALA A 46 13.84 -14.41 2.75
C ALA A 46 13.83 -14.05 4.24
N ILE A 47 14.78 -13.21 4.70
CA ILE A 47 14.77 -12.67 6.07
C ILE A 47 13.48 -11.87 6.31
N TRP A 48 13.15 -10.96 5.39
CA TRP A 48 11.94 -10.16 5.49
C TRP A 48 10.66 -10.97 5.36
N PHE A 49 10.67 -12.03 4.57
CA PHE A 49 9.56 -12.99 4.48
C PHE A 49 9.35 -13.69 5.83
N GLY A 50 10.42 -14.14 6.48
CA GLY A 50 10.35 -14.71 7.83
C GLY A 50 9.77 -13.73 8.85
N ILE A 51 10.25 -12.46 8.85
CA ILE A 51 9.70 -11.39 9.68
C ILE A 51 8.22 -11.15 9.34
N GLY A 52 7.89 -11.06 8.04
CA GLY A 52 6.53 -10.87 7.56
C GLY A 52 5.58 -11.99 7.99
N LEU A 53 6.02 -13.24 7.92
CA LEU A 53 5.25 -14.39 8.38
C LEU A 53 5.01 -14.33 9.89
N PHE A 54 6.03 -13.99 10.66
CA PHE A 54 5.93 -13.81 12.10
C PHE A 54 4.92 -12.72 12.47
N VAL A 55 5.03 -11.51 11.88
CA VAL A 55 4.11 -10.40 12.19
C VAL A 55 2.69 -10.66 11.65
N CYS A 56 2.55 -11.36 10.52
CA CYS A 56 1.26 -11.82 10.00
C CYS A 56 0.56 -12.77 10.99
N THR A 57 1.30 -13.76 11.48
CA THR A 57 0.79 -14.74 12.46
C THR A 57 0.41 -14.04 13.77
N LEU A 58 1.25 -13.13 14.25
CA LEU A 58 0.97 -12.33 15.44
C LEU A 58 -0.31 -11.51 15.26
N ALA A 59 -0.46 -10.80 14.13
CA ALA A 59 -1.65 -10.02 13.83
C ALA A 59 -2.92 -10.89 13.67
N ALA A 60 -2.79 -12.11 13.15
CA ALA A 60 -3.90 -13.05 13.03
C ALA A 60 -4.33 -13.65 14.38
N LEU A 61 -3.43 -13.76 15.34
CA LEU A 61 -3.70 -14.36 16.66
C LEU A 61 -4.13 -13.34 17.72
N VAL A 62 -3.50 -12.16 17.75
CA VAL A 62 -3.81 -11.09 18.71
C VAL A 62 -5.12 -10.43 18.34
N ASP A 63 -6.03 -10.29 19.32
CA ASP A 63 -7.33 -9.62 19.11
C ASP A 63 -7.12 -8.22 18.48
N TYR A 64 -7.84 -7.94 17.39
CA TYR A 64 -7.70 -6.67 16.69
C TYR A 64 -8.12 -5.45 17.55
N HIS A 65 -8.90 -5.64 18.62
CA HIS A 65 -9.19 -4.58 19.60
C HIS A 65 -7.97 -4.13 20.41
N PHE A 66 -6.91 -4.93 20.44
CA PHE A 66 -5.63 -4.48 20.99
C PHE A 66 -5.10 -3.27 20.23
N TRP A 67 -5.18 -3.28 18.89
CA TRP A 67 -4.76 -2.16 18.03
C TRP A 67 -5.66 -0.92 18.23
N GLN A 68 -6.95 -1.14 18.50
CA GLN A 68 -7.88 -0.07 18.86
C GLN A 68 -7.51 0.63 20.16
N ARG A 69 -7.09 -0.12 21.17
CA ARG A 69 -6.72 0.44 22.48
C ARG A 69 -5.36 1.12 22.47
N THR A 70 -4.45 0.62 21.64
CA THR A 70 -3.05 1.04 21.57
C THR A 70 -2.72 1.89 20.35
N TRP A 71 -3.71 2.37 19.59
CA TRP A 71 -3.49 3.15 18.36
C TRP A 71 -2.53 4.35 18.57
N TRP A 72 -2.63 5.02 19.72
CA TRP A 72 -1.81 6.18 20.05
C TRP A 72 -0.31 5.83 20.23
N LEU A 73 0.00 4.62 20.74
CA LEU A 73 1.38 4.12 20.82
C LEU A 73 1.97 3.90 19.44
N TRP A 74 1.19 3.30 18.53
CA TRP A 74 1.61 3.05 17.15
C TRP A 74 1.78 4.35 16.38
N PHE A 75 0.90 5.32 16.62
CA PHE A 75 1.00 6.64 16.03
C PHE A 75 2.25 7.39 16.54
N ALA A 76 2.47 7.42 17.85
CA ALA A 76 3.64 8.03 18.46
C ALA A 76 4.93 7.35 17.99
N LEU A 77 4.96 6.01 17.93
CA LEU A 77 6.09 5.25 17.41
C LEU A 77 6.37 5.62 15.95
N ALA A 78 5.34 5.71 15.10
CA ALA A 78 5.50 6.09 13.70
C ALA A 78 6.09 7.51 13.57
N VAL A 79 5.60 8.48 14.35
CA VAL A 79 6.15 9.84 14.38
C VAL A 79 7.61 9.85 14.81
N ILE A 80 7.97 9.12 15.89
CA ILE A 80 9.35 9.05 16.40
C ILE A 80 10.28 8.44 15.35
N VAL A 81 9.88 7.30 14.75
CA VAL A 81 10.74 6.59 13.79
C VAL A 81 10.87 7.38 12.47
N LEU A 82 9.81 8.08 12.00
CA LEU A 82 9.92 9.03 10.90
C LEU A 82 10.86 10.19 11.24
N ALA A 83 10.76 10.76 12.45
CA ALA A 83 11.66 11.84 12.89
C ALA A 83 13.12 11.39 12.95
N LEU A 84 13.40 10.13 13.30
CA LEU A 84 14.75 9.56 13.29
C LEU A 84 15.39 9.52 11.90
N CYS A 85 14.62 9.49 10.82
CA CYS A 85 15.17 9.60 9.46
C CYS A 85 15.90 10.93 9.20
N TYR A 86 15.53 12.00 9.91
CA TYR A 86 16.16 13.32 9.78
C TYR A 86 17.43 13.44 10.60
N VAL A 87 17.65 12.55 11.57
CA VAL A 87 18.84 12.58 12.42
C VAL A 87 20.05 12.10 11.62
N PRO A 88 21.16 12.89 11.56
CA PRO A 88 22.41 12.47 10.95
C PRO A 88 22.89 11.14 11.56
N HIS A 89 23.48 10.29 10.74
CA HIS A 89 24.00 8.95 11.09
C HIS A 89 22.94 7.86 11.35
N ILE A 90 21.65 8.18 11.59
CA ILE A 90 20.58 7.20 11.73
C ILE A 90 19.86 7.01 10.38
N GLY A 91 19.43 8.12 9.77
CA GLY A 91 18.79 8.11 8.45
C GLY A 91 19.80 7.88 7.34
N MET A 92 19.62 6.78 6.59
CA MET A 92 20.45 6.46 5.43
C MET A 92 20.02 7.29 4.23
N ARG A 93 20.98 7.93 3.56
CA ARG A 93 20.74 8.65 2.31
C ARG A 93 20.86 7.70 1.14
N ILE A 94 19.72 7.38 0.51
CA ILE A 94 19.64 6.53 -0.69
C ILE A 94 18.93 7.35 -1.77
N ASN A 95 19.53 7.45 -2.95
CA ASN A 95 18.98 8.22 -4.09
C ASN A 95 18.55 9.65 -3.74
N GLY A 96 19.41 10.36 -2.98
CA GLY A 96 19.16 11.76 -2.62
C GLY A 96 18.19 12.00 -1.46
N SER A 97 17.48 10.99 -0.97
CA SER A 97 16.51 11.12 0.12
C SER A 97 16.89 10.27 1.35
N ARG A 98 16.45 10.70 2.54
CA ARG A 98 16.65 10.00 3.80
C ARG A 98 15.33 9.36 4.22
N ARG A 99 15.06 8.13 3.75
CA ARG A 99 13.79 7.41 3.99
C ARG A 99 13.99 6.07 4.69
N TRP A 100 15.24 5.69 4.93
CA TRP A 100 15.60 4.36 5.39
C TRP A 100 16.42 4.43 6.65
N ILE A 101 16.16 3.51 7.57
CA ILE A 101 16.96 3.29 8.76
C ILE A 101 17.63 1.93 8.62
N GLY A 102 18.95 1.88 8.79
CA GLY A 102 19.71 0.63 8.78
C GLY A 102 19.59 -0.09 10.13
N VAL A 103 19.18 -1.35 10.11
CA VAL A 103 19.14 -2.23 11.30
C VAL A 103 19.93 -3.50 10.98
N GLY A 104 21.21 -3.49 11.25
CA GLY A 104 22.10 -4.60 10.89
C GLY A 104 22.16 -4.85 9.39
N PRO A 105 21.89 -6.09 8.90
CA PRO A 105 21.96 -6.43 7.48
C PRO A 105 20.73 -5.98 6.68
N VAL A 106 19.69 -5.46 7.35
CA VAL A 106 18.41 -5.08 6.75
C VAL A 106 18.15 -3.59 6.84
N THR A 107 17.35 -3.06 5.93
CA THR A 107 16.92 -1.67 5.93
C THR A 107 15.42 -1.60 6.19
N PHE A 108 15.02 -0.74 7.11
CA PHE A 108 13.62 -0.50 7.45
C PHE A 108 13.17 0.86 6.94
N GLN A 109 11.97 0.93 6.36
CA GLN A 109 11.36 2.18 5.92
C GLN A 109 10.24 2.60 6.89
N PRO A 110 10.42 3.69 7.66
CA PRO A 110 9.45 4.14 8.66
C PRO A 110 8.07 4.47 8.11
N SER A 111 7.99 4.94 6.89
CA SER A 111 6.72 5.27 6.24
C SER A 111 5.80 4.05 6.05
N GLU A 112 6.34 2.81 6.04
CA GLU A 112 5.52 1.59 6.04
C GLU A 112 4.74 1.43 7.35
N LEU A 113 5.39 1.73 8.48
CA LEU A 113 4.73 1.76 9.79
C LEU A 113 3.70 2.90 9.87
N ALA A 114 4.03 4.07 9.31
CA ALA A 114 3.14 5.23 9.30
C ALA A 114 1.82 4.96 8.57
N LYS A 115 1.84 4.20 7.48
CA LYS A 115 0.61 3.77 6.76
C LYS A 115 -0.32 2.96 7.66
N LEU A 116 0.22 2.00 8.39
CA LEU A 116 -0.55 1.17 9.33
C LEU A 116 -1.05 1.98 10.54
N ALA A 117 -0.19 2.82 11.11
CA ALA A 117 -0.55 3.69 12.23
C ALA A 117 -1.68 4.67 11.87
N ALA A 118 -1.68 5.19 10.64
CA ALA A 118 -2.76 6.02 10.12
C ALA A 118 -4.09 5.27 10.06
N VAL A 119 -4.08 4.02 9.57
CA VAL A 119 -5.29 3.18 9.52
C VAL A 119 -5.79 2.86 10.94
N PHE A 120 -4.91 2.54 11.89
CA PHE A 120 -5.29 2.30 13.29
C PHE A 120 -5.93 3.53 13.91
N PHE A 121 -5.31 4.69 13.72
CA PHE A 121 -5.85 5.96 14.21
C PHE A 121 -7.23 6.25 13.63
N LEU A 122 -7.37 6.22 12.30
CA LEU A 122 -8.64 6.55 11.63
C LEU A 122 -9.75 5.58 12.06
N ALA A 123 -9.47 4.27 12.08
CA ALA A 123 -10.44 3.28 12.52
C ALA A 123 -10.86 3.50 13.99
N ALA A 124 -9.92 3.75 14.90
CA ALA A 124 -10.21 4.02 16.30
C ALA A 124 -10.96 5.35 16.49
N TRP A 125 -10.54 6.39 15.77
CA TRP A 125 -11.16 7.72 15.83
C TRP A 125 -12.63 7.68 15.42
N PHE A 126 -12.94 7.15 14.24
CA PHE A 126 -14.30 7.10 13.71
C PHE A 126 -15.19 6.04 14.38
N THR A 127 -14.61 5.07 15.07
CA THR A 127 -15.36 4.18 15.95
C THR A 127 -15.80 4.90 17.23
N ARG A 128 -14.93 5.74 17.81
CA ARG A 128 -15.24 6.53 19.00
C ARG A 128 -16.19 7.69 18.70
N HIS A 129 -16.07 8.30 17.53
CA HIS A 129 -16.85 9.46 17.10
C HIS A 129 -17.85 9.10 15.99
N GLU A 130 -18.66 8.06 16.20
CA GLU A 130 -19.56 7.51 15.18
C GLU A 130 -20.54 8.55 14.60
N LYS A 131 -21.02 9.47 15.43
CA LYS A 131 -21.99 10.51 15.04
C LYS A 131 -21.32 11.78 14.48
N ALA A 132 -20.00 11.83 14.42
CA ALA A 132 -19.26 13.02 14.02
C ALA A 132 -19.13 13.20 12.50
N GLY A 133 -19.62 12.27 11.67
CA GLY A 133 -19.47 12.34 10.21
C GLY A 133 -19.99 13.65 9.57
N GLY A 134 -21.02 14.25 10.17
CA GLY A 134 -21.54 15.58 9.78
C GLY A 134 -20.87 16.78 10.46
N ASN A 135 -20.01 16.56 11.46
CA ASN A 135 -19.34 17.63 12.20
C ASN A 135 -18.01 17.99 11.51
N LEU A 136 -17.87 19.24 11.13
CA LEU A 136 -16.65 19.73 10.45
C LEU A 136 -15.38 19.49 11.29
N LEU A 137 -15.42 19.75 12.60
CA LEU A 137 -14.24 19.67 13.46
C LEU A 137 -13.81 18.21 13.70
N PHE A 138 -14.72 17.39 14.27
CA PHE A 138 -14.41 16.01 14.67
C PHE A 138 -14.51 14.99 13.53
N GLY A 139 -15.36 15.23 12.54
CA GLY A 139 -15.52 14.35 11.39
C GLY A 139 -14.52 14.62 10.27
N PHE A 140 -13.83 15.79 10.31
CA PHE A 140 -13.01 16.20 9.18
C PHE A 140 -11.69 16.87 9.57
N VAL A 141 -11.71 18.05 10.23
CA VAL A 141 -10.49 18.85 10.46
C VAL A 141 -9.49 18.15 11.37
N LEU A 142 -9.93 17.62 12.52
CA LEU A 142 -9.04 16.98 13.48
C LEU A 142 -8.40 15.70 12.95
N PRO A 143 -9.14 14.74 12.34
CA PRO A 143 -8.48 13.55 11.79
C PRO A 143 -7.51 13.89 10.65
N LEU A 144 -7.82 14.88 9.80
CA LEU A 144 -6.90 15.33 8.76
C LEU A 144 -5.67 16.05 9.32
N ALA A 145 -5.82 16.87 10.34
CA ALA A 145 -4.68 17.55 10.98
C ALA A 145 -3.73 16.54 11.62
N ILE A 146 -4.26 15.52 12.30
CA ILE A 146 -3.45 14.46 12.92
C ILE A 146 -2.73 13.63 11.87
N ILE A 147 -3.43 13.18 10.81
CA ILE A 147 -2.79 12.49 9.68
C ILE A 147 -1.81 13.41 8.96
N GLY A 148 -2.10 14.71 8.90
CA GLY A 148 -1.23 15.73 8.33
C GLY A 148 0.16 15.77 8.96
N VAL A 149 0.30 15.41 10.24
CA VAL A 149 1.62 15.27 10.89
C VAL A 149 2.43 14.14 10.26
N LEU A 150 1.84 12.95 10.08
CA LEU A 150 2.52 11.83 9.42
C LEU A 150 2.84 12.15 7.95
N ALA A 151 1.84 12.69 7.23
CA ALA A 151 2.01 13.07 5.83
C ALA A 151 3.09 14.15 5.65
N GLY A 152 3.14 15.15 6.55
CA GLY A 152 4.15 16.19 6.56
C GLY A 152 5.56 15.66 6.77
N LEU A 153 5.74 14.74 7.71
CA LEU A 153 7.03 14.06 7.92
C LEU A 153 7.44 13.26 6.68
N VAL A 154 6.54 12.47 6.10
CA VAL A 154 6.81 11.69 4.89
C VAL A 154 7.12 12.59 3.69
N LEU A 155 6.43 13.73 3.55
CA LEU A 155 6.72 14.73 2.52
C LEU A 155 8.11 15.35 2.68
N GLY A 156 8.53 15.61 3.92
CA GLY A 156 9.86 16.12 4.23
C GLY A 156 10.99 15.13 3.89
N GLU A 157 10.72 13.81 3.90
CA GLU A 157 11.63 12.77 3.38
C GLU A 157 11.68 12.74 1.84
N VAL A 158 10.97 13.66 1.17
CA VAL A 158 10.81 13.71 -0.29
C VAL A 158 10.05 12.51 -0.86
N ASP A 159 9.24 11.81 -0.05
CA ASP A 159 8.43 10.67 -0.45
C ASP A 159 6.97 11.05 -0.78
N LEU A 160 6.78 11.64 -1.95
CA LEU A 160 5.46 12.03 -2.44
C LEU A 160 4.54 10.82 -2.72
N GLY A 161 5.12 9.69 -3.13
CA GLY A 161 4.35 8.48 -3.45
C GLY A 161 3.62 7.96 -2.21
N THR A 162 4.36 7.77 -1.13
CA THR A 162 3.80 7.29 0.14
C THR A 162 2.88 8.34 0.79
N ALA A 163 3.21 9.64 0.70
CA ALA A 163 2.33 10.69 1.21
C ALA A 163 0.99 10.74 0.46
N ALA A 164 1.00 10.60 -0.87
CA ALA A 164 -0.21 10.52 -1.67
C ALA A 164 -1.03 9.26 -1.34
N LEU A 165 -0.37 8.11 -1.19
CA LEU A 165 -1.03 6.87 -0.78
C LEU A 165 -1.69 7.00 0.59
N LEU A 166 -1.02 7.65 1.55
CA LEU A 166 -1.52 7.94 2.89
C LEU A 166 -2.76 8.84 2.83
N GLY A 167 -2.71 9.90 2.01
CA GLY A 167 -3.84 10.79 1.74
C GLY A 167 -5.03 10.06 1.12
N LEU A 168 -4.82 9.29 0.05
CA LEU A 168 -5.87 8.53 -0.61
C LEU A 168 -6.50 7.49 0.32
N THR A 169 -5.69 6.78 1.11
CA THR A 169 -6.21 5.82 2.10
C THR A 169 -7.04 6.51 3.17
N THR A 170 -6.56 7.65 3.68
CA THR A 170 -7.32 8.49 4.63
C THR A 170 -8.67 8.88 4.05
N PHE A 171 -8.69 9.30 2.80
CA PHE A 171 -9.91 9.64 2.08
C PHE A 171 -10.90 8.48 2.02
N VAL A 172 -10.44 7.29 1.61
CA VAL A 172 -11.30 6.11 1.51
C VAL A 172 -11.85 5.72 2.88
N VAL A 173 -11.03 5.72 3.93
CA VAL A 173 -11.48 5.37 5.28
C VAL A 173 -12.47 6.41 5.82
N MET A 174 -12.24 7.71 5.62
CA MET A 174 -13.16 8.77 6.00
C MET A 174 -14.49 8.67 5.26
N PHE A 175 -14.46 8.36 3.97
CA PHE A 175 -15.65 8.12 3.15
C PHE A 175 -16.49 6.97 3.71
N ILE A 176 -15.86 5.81 3.98
CA ILE A 176 -16.52 4.63 4.55
C ILE A 176 -17.05 4.92 5.96
N ALA A 177 -16.34 5.75 6.72
CA ALA A 177 -16.76 6.19 8.05
C ALA A 177 -17.99 7.13 8.05
N GLY A 178 -18.40 7.61 6.85
CA GLY A 178 -19.56 8.49 6.68
C GLY A 178 -19.22 9.98 6.82
N ALA A 179 -18.00 10.40 6.51
CA ALA A 179 -17.64 11.80 6.45
C ALA A 179 -18.40 12.52 5.30
N ASN A 180 -18.70 13.80 5.50
CA ASN A 180 -19.47 14.59 4.54
C ASN A 180 -18.71 14.70 3.19
N LEU A 181 -19.37 14.27 2.11
CA LEU A 181 -18.81 14.24 0.76
C LEU A 181 -18.41 15.63 0.22
N LEU A 182 -19.12 16.69 0.60
CA LEU A 182 -18.79 18.05 0.17
C LEU A 182 -17.43 18.49 0.72
N TRP A 183 -17.18 18.22 2.00
CA TRP A 183 -15.88 18.52 2.61
C TRP A 183 -14.76 17.64 2.07
N LEU A 184 -15.05 16.35 1.86
CA LEU A 184 -14.12 15.44 1.21
C LEU A 184 -13.76 15.94 -0.21
N GLY A 185 -14.74 16.33 -1.00
CA GLY A 185 -14.54 16.88 -2.34
C GLY A 185 -13.73 18.18 -2.33
N ALA A 186 -14.06 19.11 -1.43
CA ALA A 186 -13.33 20.36 -1.30
C ALA A 186 -11.85 20.16 -0.95
N VAL A 187 -11.54 19.29 0.03
CA VAL A 187 -10.13 19.00 0.37
C VAL A 187 -9.42 18.21 -0.71
N SER A 188 -10.09 17.32 -1.42
CA SER A 188 -9.48 16.67 -2.60
C SER A 188 -9.03 17.70 -3.61
N LEU A 189 -9.89 18.67 -3.91
CA LEU A 189 -9.60 19.73 -4.88
C LEU A 189 -8.43 20.60 -4.41
N VAL A 190 -8.44 21.01 -3.14
CA VAL A 190 -7.35 21.80 -2.53
C VAL A 190 -6.04 21.00 -2.51
N SER A 191 -6.09 19.72 -2.12
CA SER A 191 -4.91 18.85 -2.08
C SER A 191 -4.33 18.59 -3.47
N LEU A 192 -5.19 18.42 -4.49
CA LEU A 192 -4.76 18.31 -5.88
C LEU A 192 -4.11 19.60 -6.37
N GLY A 193 -4.71 20.76 -6.06
CA GLY A 193 -4.15 22.06 -6.39
C GLY A 193 -2.78 22.27 -5.70
N ALA A 194 -2.67 21.97 -4.42
CA ALA A 194 -1.40 22.04 -3.69
C ALA A 194 -0.34 21.10 -4.27
N LEU A 195 -0.72 19.89 -4.65
CA LEU A 195 0.17 18.92 -5.30
C LEU A 195 0.68 19.44 -6.65
N LEU A 196 -0.18 20.04 -7.45
CA LEU A 196 0.19 20.66 -8.72
C LEU A 196 1.15 21.83 -8.51
N VAL A 197 0.87 22.73 -7.56
CA VAL A 197 1.77 23.85 -7.22
C VAL A 197 3.13 23.33 -6.78
N VAL A 198 3.19 22.34 -5.88
CA VAL A 198 4.45 21.73 -5.43
C VAL A 198 5.17 21.01 -6.57
N ALA A 199 4.46 20.41 -7.50
CA ALA A 199 5.07 19.77 -8.67
C ALA A 199 5.70 20.81 -9.63
N THR A 200 5.08 21.97 -9.79
CA THR A 200 5.59 23.05 -10.67
C THR A 200 6.77 23.81 -10.08
N GLN A 201 6.89 23.88 -8.75
CA GLN A 201 7.97 24.64 -8.07
C GLN A 201 9.30 23.87 -8.00
N ILE A 202 9.33 22.57 -8.24
CA ILE A 202 10.53 21.74 -8.12
C ILE A 202 10.89 21.18 -9.51
N SER A 203 12.03 21.61 -10.05
CA SER A 203 12.49 21.27 -11.42
C SER A 203 12.53 19.77 -11.71
N GLU A 204 13.04 18.94 -10.78
CA GLU A 204 13.05 17.49 -10.95
C GLU A 204 11.64 16.86 -11.04
N ARG A 205 10.66 17.45 -10.34
CA ARG A 205 9.27 16.99 -10.37
C ARG A 205 8.56 17.41 -11.63
N MET A 206 8.85 18.63 -12.09
CA MET A 206 8.37 19.11 -13.38
C MET A 206 8.93 18.26 -14.50
N GLY A 207 10.22 17.88 -14.45
CA GLY A 207 10.83 16.95 -15.40
C GLY A 207 10.08 15.60 -15.47
N ARG A 208 9.69 15.03 -14.33
CA ARG A 208 8.89 13.77 -14.31
C ARG A 208 7.48 13.95 -14.87
N LEU A 209 6.83 15.07 -14.61
CA LEU A 209 5.50 15.37 -15.18
C LEU A 209 5.60 15.62 -16.69
N SER A 210 6.60 16.37 -17.15
CA SER A 210 6.85 16.63 -18.56
C SER A 210 7.22 15.33 -19.30
N ALA A 211 8.01 14.47 -18.68
CA ALA A 211 8.36 13.14 -19.22
C ALA A 211 7.16 12.22 -19.30
N PHE A 212 6.21 12.32 -18.36
CA PHE A 212 4.94 11.58 -18.41
C PHE A 212 4.05 12.03 -19.58
N LEU A 213 3.95 13.36 -19.79
CA LEU A 213 3.15 13.91 -20.89
C LEU A 213 3.79 13.69 -22.27
N ASN A 214 5.12 13.76 -22.36
CA ASN A 214 5.88 13.58 -23.59
C ASN A 214 7.09 12.68 -23.40
N PRO A 215 6.90 11.35 -23.23
CA PRO A 215 7.99 10.40 -22.90
C PRO A 215 9.12 10.39 -23.93
N GLN A 216 8.79 10.69 -25.21
CA GLN A 216 9.75 10.67 -26.31
C GLN A 216 10.84 11.74 -26.20
N ASN A 217 10.56 12.88 -25.55
CA ASN A 217 11.51 13.99 -25.42
C ASN A 217 12.46 13.82 -24.22
N PHE A 218 12.19 12.86 -23.31
CA PHE A 218 12.92 12.65 -22.06
C PHE A 218 13.44 11.21 -21.93
N LYS A 219 13.84 10.58 -23.06
CA LYS A 219 14.22 9.16 -23.12
C LYS A 219 15.44 8.82 -22.27
N GLU A 220 16.35 9.75 -22.04
CA GLU A 220 17.62 9.54 -21.35
C GLU A 220 17.58 9.98 -19.87
N ASP A 221 16.54 10.72 -19.46
CA ASP A 221 16.41 11.30 -18.13
C ASP A 221 15.20 10.76 -17.35
N ALA A 222 14.32 11.67 -16.93
CA ALA A 222 13.18 11.38 -16.08
C ALA A 222 12.15 10.41 -16.69
N GLY A 223 12.13 10.27 -18.03
CA GLY A 223 11.26 9.36 -18.78
C GLY A 223 11.86 7.97 -19.04
N LEU A 224 13.17 7.78 -18.79
CA LEU A 224 13.87 6.54 -19.09
C LEU A 224 13.15 5.29 -18.55
N GLN A 225 12.79 5.30 -17.27
CA GLN A 225 12.15 4.15 -16.62
C GLN A 225 10.80 3.80 -17.26
N GLN A 226 9.96 4.79 -17.53
CA GLN A 226 8.65 4.55 -18.16
C GLN A 226 8.80 4.10 -19.61
N MET A 227 9.74 4.69 -20.35
CA MET A 227 10.01 4.30 -21.74
C MET A 227 10.51 2.86 -21.82
N GLN A 228 11.46 2.48 -20.96
CA GLN A 228 11.99 1.10 -20.91
C GLN A 228 10.91 0.11 -20.44
N ALA A 229 10.02 0.52 -19.55
CA ALA A 229 8.87 -0.28 -19.15
C ALA A 229 7.91 -0.53 -20.33
N LEU A 230 7.61 0.49 -21.14
CA LEU A 230 6.79 0.32 -22.35
C LEU A 230 7.45 -0.59 -23.38
N ILE A 231 8.78 -0.52 -23.55
CA ILE A 231 9.55 -1.44 -24.40
C ILE A 231 9.46 -2.87 -23.86
N ALA A 232 9.55 -3.07 -22.53
CA ALA A 232 9.35 -4.38 -21.91
C ALA A 232 7.98 -4.97 -22.26
N TRP A 233 6.91 -4.17 -22.12
CA TRP A 233 5.56 -4.58 -22.48
C TRP A 233 5.43 -4.93 -23.98
N GLY A 234 6.02 -4.11 -24.85
CA GLY A 234 5.98 -4.32 -26.30
C GLY A 234 6.72 -5.57 -26.73
N SER A 235 7.90 -5.84 -26.13
CA SER A 235 8.71 -7.02 -26.46
C SER A 235 8.13 -8.33 -25.94
N GLY A 236 7.43 -8.31 -24.80
CA GLY A 236 6.82 -9.51 -24.22
C GLY A 236 5.57 -9.99 -24.96
N GLY A 237 4.81 -9.10 -25.59
CA GLY A 237 3.60 -9.47 -26.32
C GLY A 237 2.61 -10.25 -25.45
N MET A 238 1.91 -11.22 -26.08
CA MET A 238 0.89 -12.03 -25.40
C MET A 238 1.46 -13.16 -24.54
N GLU A 239 2.56 -13.78 -24.96
CA GLU A 239 3.11 -15.03 -24.37
C GLU A 239 4.42 -14.84 -23.61
N GLY A 240 5.08 -13.69 -23.79
CA GLY A 240 6.38 -13.39 -23.19
C GLY A 240 7.56 -13.98 -23.95
N LEU A 241 8.77 -13.54 -23.60
CA LEU A 241 10.03 -14.04 -24.15
C LEU A 241 10.52 -15.34 -23.48
N GLY A 242 9.81 -15.80 -22.45
CA GLY A 242 10.21 -16.89 -21.57
C GLY A 242 10.93 -16.39 -20.32
N LEU A 243 10.76 -17.13 -19.22
CA LEU A 243 11.37 -16.82 -17.93
C LEU A 243 12.89 -16.74 -18.04
N GLY A 244 13.48 -15.66 -17.54
CA GLY A 244 14.92 -15.45 -17.60
C GLY A 244 15.42 -14.75 -18.88
N ASN A 245 14.62 -14.69 -19.95
CA ASN A 245 15.02 -14.17 -21.26
C ASN A 245 14.72 -12.66 -21.44
N GLY A 246 14.17 -11.99 -20.43
CA GLY A 246 13.94 -10.55 -20.48
C GLY A 246 15.25 -9.77 -20.65
N ARG A 247 15.24 -8.81 -21.56
CA ARG A 247 16.41 -7.95 -21.86
C ARG A 247 16.44 -6.70 -21.00
N GLN A 248 15.27 -6.16 -20.63
CA GLN A 248 15.18 -4.90 -19.91
C GLN A 248 15.78 -4.95 -18.50
N LYS A 249 15.79 -6.12 -17.86
CA LYS A 249 16.48 -6.35 -16.58
C LYS A 249 18.01 -6.29 -16.68
N MET A 250 18.58 -6.40 -17.90
CA MET A 250 20.04 -6.33 -18.15
C MET A 250 20.53 -4.87 -18.14
N LEU A 251 20.23 -4.12 -17.05
CA LEU A 251 20.62 -2.73 -16.81
C LEU A 251 19.95 -1.66 -17.70
N TYR A 252 19.08 -2.04 -18.63
CA TYR A 252 18.30 -1.08 -19.42
C TYR A 252 17.19 -0.41 -18.58
N LEU A 253 16.52 -1.18 -17.72
CA LEU A 253 15.47 -0.67 -16.82
C LEU A 253 16.03 -0.54 -15.40
N PRO A 254 16.29 0.69 -14.90
CA PRO A 254 16.73 0.91 -13.54
C PRO A 254 15.66 0.44 -12.53
N TYR A 255 16.11 -0.18 -11.42
CA TYR A 255 15.21 -0.67 -10.34
C TYR A 255 14.20 -1.73 -10.80
N ALA A 256 14.53 -2.54 -11.80
CA ALA A 256 13.72 -3.62 -12.33
C ALA A 256 13.26 -4.63 -11.27
N HIS A 257 14.03 -4.82 -10.19
CA HIS A 257 13.73 -5.72 -9.07
C HIS A 257 12.83 -5.09 -7.97
N THR A 258 12.64 -3.77 -7.99
CA THR A 258 11.83 -3.04 -7.00
C THR A 258 10.52 -2.53 -7.64
N ASP A 259 10.49 -1.25 -8.01
CA ASP A 259 9.26 -0.56 -8.40
C ASP A 259 8.79 -0.93 -9.82
N PHE A 260 9.69 -1.41 -10.67
CA PHE A 260 9.43 -1.77 -12.06
C PHE A 260 9.50 -3.28 -12.35
N ILE A 261 9.20 -4.12 -11.36
CA ILE A 261 9.18 -5.58 -11.56
C ILE A 261 8.00 -6.03 -12.44
N PHE A 262 6.88 -5.31 -12.43
CA PHE A 262 5.69 -5.66 -13.19
C PHE A 262 5.90 -5.63 -14.73
N PRO A 263 6.58 -4.63 -15.32
CA PRO A 263 7.01 -4.70 -16.74
C PRO A 263 7.89 -5.89 -17.07
N ILE A 264 8.79 -6.32 -16.16
CA ILE A 264 9.61 -7.51 -16.39
C ILE A 264 8.75 -8.79 -16.40
N ILE A 265 7.72 -8.85 -15.55
CA ILE A 265 6.70 -9.92 -15.64
C ILE A 265 6.06 -9.91 -17.04
N GLY A 266 5.69 -8.72 -17.55
CA GLY A 266 5.14 -8.55 -18.88
C GLY A 266 6.10 -8.97 -20.00
N GLU A 267 7.38 -8.63 -19.88
CA GLU A 267 8.41 -9.01 -20.86
C GLU A 267 8.67 -10.53 -20.88
N GLU A 268 8.82 -11.14 -19.70
CA GLU A 268 9.19 -12.56 -19.61
C GLU A 268 8.03 -13.53 -19.75
N LEU A 269 6.89 -13.21 -19.11
CA LEU A 269 5.71 -14.11 -19.02
C LEU A 269 4.53 -13.65 -19.86
N GLY A 270 4.64 -12.48 -20.48
CA GLY A 270 3.64 -11.95 -21.39
C GLY A 270 2.42 -11.31 -20.71
N LEU A 271 1.54 -10.77 -21.54
CA LEU A 271 0.34 -10.07 -21.11
C LEU A 271 -0.63 -10.99 -20.35
N ARG A 272 -0.80 -12.25 -20.79
CA ARG A 272 -1.71 -13.21 -20.14
C ARG A 272 -1.37 -13.43 -18.68
N PHE A 273 -0.10 -13.57 -18.37
CA PHE A 273 0.36 -13.76 -16.99
C PHE A 273 0.28 -12.48 -16.18
N SER A 274 0.55 -11.34 -16.78
CA SER A 274 0.38 -10.03 -16.14
C SER A 274 -1.08 -9.76 -15.77
N LEU A 275 -2.02 -10.15 -16.62
CA LEU A 275 -3.45 -10.08 -16.31
C LEU A 275 -3.84 -11.04 -15.16
N LEU A 276 -3.20 -12.21 -15.06
CA LEU A 276 -3.37 -13.09 -13.89
C LEU A 276 -2.93 -12.40 -12.60
N VAL A 277 -1.80 -11.67 -12.62
CA VAL A 277 -1.35 -10.90 -11.45
C VAL A 277 -2.38 -9.83 -11.07
N VAL A 278 -2.89 -9.07 -12.03
CA VAL A 278 -3.96 -8.09 -11.80
C VAL A 278 -5.22 -8.77 -11.22
N PHE A 279 -5.61 -9.89 -11.80
CA PHE A 279 -6.75 -10.68 -11.31
C PHE A 279 -6.56 -11.14 -9.85
N LEU A 280 -5.37 -11.58 -9.47
CA LEU A 280 -5.08 -11.96 -8.08
C LEU A 280 -5.22 -10.77 -7.12
N PHE A 281 -4.80 -9.56 -7.51
CA PHE A 281 -5.07 -8.36 -6.72
C PHE A 281 -6.56 -8.05 -6.60
N VAL A 282 -7.33 -8.18 -7.67
CA VAL A 282 -8.80 -8.02 -7.62
C VAL A 282 -9.41 -9.04 -6.66
N VAL A 283 -8.96 -10.29 -6.68
CA VAL A 283 -9.41 -11.34 -5.74
C VAL A 283 -9.10 -10.95 -4.28
N ILE A 284 -7.89 -10.45 -4.01
CA ILE A 284 -7.50 -9.98 -2.67
C ILE A 284 -8.41 -8.85 -2.21
N ILE A 285 -8.67 -7.87 -3.07
CA ILE A 285 -9.53 -6.71 -2.77
C ILE A 285 -10.96 -7.18 -2.47
N VAL A 286 -11.56 -8.00 -3.35
CA VAL A 286 -12.92 -8.51 -3.17
C VAL A 286 -13.05 -9.33 -1.88
N CYS A 287 -12.12 -10.26 -1.65
CA CYS A 287 -12.12 -11.07 -0.42
C CYS A 287 -11.92 -10.21 0.82
N GLY A 288 -11.02 -9.22 0.77
CA GLY A 288 -10.77 -8.30 1.87
C GLY A 288 -11.98 -7.41 2.19
N ILE A 289 -12.66 -6.87 1.18
CA ILE A 289 -13.92 -6.13 1.34
C ILE A 289 -14.98 -7.03 1.98
N MET A 290 -15.13 -8.26 1.49
CA MET A 290 -16.08 -9.21 2.06
C MET A 290 -15.78 -9.50 3.55
N ILE A 291 -14.51 -9.62 3.92
CA ILE A 291 -14.10 -9.80 5.31
C ILE A 291 -14.44 -8.57 6.14
N ALA A 292 -14.10 -7.36 5.65
CA ALA A 292 -14.36 -6.11 6.35
C ALA A 292 -15.86 -5.86 6.56
N LEU A 293 -16.71 -6.11 5.56
CA LEU A 293 -18.16 -5.94 5.65
C LEU A 293 -18.83 -6.91 6.63
N HIS A 294 -18.19 -8.06 6.91
CA HIS A 294 -18.67 -9.05 7.88
C HIS A 294 -17.93 -8.97 9.22
N ALA A 295 -17.21 -7.89 9.47
CA ALA A 295 -16.58 -7.65 10.76
C ALA A 295 -17.64 -7.58 11.87
N LYS A 296 -17.25 -8.00 13.08
CA LYS A 296 -18.12 -8.01 14.26
C LYS A 296 -18.62 -6.62 14.64
N ASP A 297 -17.78 -5.60 14.46
CA ASP A 297 -18.00 -4.24 14.90
C ASP A 297 -17.49 -3.20 13.89
N ARG A 298 -17.77 -1.94 14.19
CA ARG A 298 -17.38 -0.80 13.35
C ARG A 298 -15.87 -0.62 13.25
N PHE A 299 -15.13 -0.91 14.33
CA PHE A 299 -13.67 -0.83 14.29
C PHE A 299 -13.08 -1.84 13.30
N GLY A 300 -13.52 -3.09 13.36
CA GLY A 300 -13.12 -4.14 12.42
C GLY A 300 -13.46 -3.80 10.98
N LEU A 301 -14.65 -3.22 10.73
CA LEU A 301 -15.04 -2.73 9.40
C LEU A 301 -14.05 -1.67 8.88
N LEU A 302 -13.80 -0.62 9.67
CA LEU A 302 -12.92 0.49 9.26
C LEU A 302 -11.46 0.05 9.15
N LEU A 303 -10.98 -0.78 10.08
CA LEU A 303 -9.64 -1.35 10.05
C LEU A 303 -9.44 -2.21 8.80
N GLY A 304 -10.35 -3.15 8.55
CA GLY A 304 -10.28 -4.03 7.38
C GLY A 304 -10.36 -3.25 6.08
N SER A 305 -11.27 -2.29 5.98
CA SER A 305 -11.40 -1.41 4.81
C SER A 305 -10.14 -0.57 4.59
N GLY A 306 -9.52 -0.05 5.65
CA GLY A 306 -8.28 0.71 5.57
C GLY A 306 -7.11 -0.14 5.07
N VAL A 307 -6.96 -1.37 5.57
CA VAL A 307 -5.93 -2.31 5.10
C VAL A 307 -6.14 -2.67 3.64
N VAL A 308 -7.38 -3.01 3.25
CA VAL A 308 -7.70 -3.32 1.84
C VAL A 308 -7.41 -2.14 0.94
N SER A 309 -7.75 -0.92 1.38
CA SER A 309 -7.48 0.30 0.62
C SER A 309 -5.99 0.55 0.42
N LEU A 310 -5.16 0.33 1.46
CA LEU A 310 -3.71 0.42 1.34
C LEU A 310 -3.16 -0.53 0.28
N LEU A 311 -3.53 -1.82 0.35
CA LEU A 311 -3.08 -2.83 -0.61
C LEU A 311 -3.56 -2.53 -2.03
N ALA A 312 -4.84 -2.18 -2.18
CA ALA A 312 -5.46 -1.88 -3.46
C ALA A 312 -4.85 -0.64 -4.14
N LEU A 313 -4.75 0.47 -3.39
CA LEU A 313 -4.21 1.71 -3.92
C LEU A 313 -2.72 1.59 -4.25
N GLN A 314 -1.94 0.91 -3.41
CA GLN A 314 -0.52 0.71 -3.67
C GLN A 314 -0.30 -0.14 -4.93
N ALA A 315 -1.05 -1.24 -5.11
CA ALA A 315 -0.99 -2.05 -6.31
C ALA A 315 -1.45 -1.25 -7.55
N ALA A 316 -2.58 -0.53 -7.45
CA ALA A 316 -3.11 0.26 -8.55
C ALA A 316 -2.14 1.37 -8.99
N VAL A 317 -1.50 2.07 -8.05
CA VAL A 317 -0.51 3.11 -8.35
C VAL A 317 0.73 2.49 -9.01
N ASN A 318 1.27 1.39 -8.49
CA ASN A 318 2.43 0.73 -9.11
C ASN A 318 2.10 0.27 -10.54
N ILE A 319 0.99 -0.44 -10.74
CA ILE A 319 0.55 -0.90 -12.06
C ILE A 319 0.34 0.31 -12.98
N GLY A 320 -0.33 1.37 -12.51
CA GLY A 320 -0.57 2.59 -13.29
C GLY A 320 0.72 3.31 -13.70
N VAL A 321 1.72 3.38 -12.82
CA VAL A 321 3.04 3.96 -13.12
C VAL A 321 3.78 3.12 -14.15
N THR A 322 3.81 1.81 -13.97
CA THR A 322 4.58 0.89 -14.83
C THR A 322 3.94 0.63 -16.19
N THR A 323 2.66 0.96 -16.35
CA THR A 323 1.94 1.00 -17.63
C THR A 323 1.84 2.41 -18.22
N SER A 324 2.54 3.39 -17.64
CA SER A 324 2.52 4.80 -18.05
C SER A 324 1.12 5.45 -18.04
N LEU A 325 0.22 4.97 -17.20
CA LEU A 325 -1.07 5.63 -16.92
C LEU A 325 -0.94 6.71 -15.83
N LEU A 326 0.11 6.63 -15.01
CA LEU A 326 0.42 7.59 -13.95
C LEU A 326 1.88 8.05 -14.06
N PRO A 327 2.19 9.28 -13.57
CA PRO A 327 3.57 9.77 -13.55
C PRO A 327 4.44 8.91 -12.62
N ASN A 328 5.72 8.79 -12.97
CA ASN A 328 6.67 7.93 -12.27
C ASN A 328 6.77 8.25 -10.77
N LYS A 329 6.49 7.22 -9.95
CA LYS A 329 6.57 7.22 -8.48
C LYS A 329 7.04 5.85 -8.01
N GLY A 330 8.06 5.84 -7.15
CA GLY A 330 8.65 4.63 -6.59
C GLY A 330 7.83 4.02 -5.47
N LEU A 331 6.75 3.31 -5.80
CA LEU A 331 5.99 2.50 -4.85
C LEU A 331 6.12 1.03 -5.24
N PRO A 332 6.56 0.15 -4.35
CA PRO A 332 6.71 -1.27 -4.67
C PRO A 332 5.34 -1.95 -4.84
N LEU A 333 5.26 -2.93 -5.74
CA LEU A 333 4.08 -3.76 -5.92
C LEU A 333 3.95 -4.73 -4.74
N PRO A 334 2.84 -4.71 -3.97
CA PRO A 334 2.66 -5.56 -2.80
C PRO A 334 2.94 -7.03 -3.09
N PHE A 335 3.63 -7.73 -2.18
CA PHE A 335 3.99 -9.16 -2.23
C PHE A 335 4.97 -9.58 -3.34
N ILE A 336 5.12 -8.82 -4.42
CA ILE A 336 5.94 -9.18 -5.58
C ILE A 336 7.28 -8.45 -5.57
N SER A 337 7.28 -7.12 -5.43
CA SER A 337 8.49 -6.30 -5.49
C SER A 337 9.47 -6.63 -4.36
N TYR A 338 10.76 -6.48 -4.64
CA TYR A 338 11.76 -6.40 -3.60
C TYR A 338 11.51 -5.15 -2.74
N GLY A 339 11.23 -5.38 -1.47
CA GLY A 339 10.95 -4.32 -0.51
C GLY A 339 10.60 -4.93 0.85
N GLY A 340 11.62 -5.17 1.68
CA GLY A 340 11.46 -5.94 2.89
C GLY A 340 10.44 -5.38 3.87
N SER A 341 10.56 -4.11 4.25
CA SER A 341 9.61 -3.46 5.17
C SER A 341 8.19 -3.41 4.57
N ASN A 342 8.08 -3.19 3.26
CA ASN A 342 6.79 -3.21 2.58
C ASN A 342 6.15 -4.61 2.62
N LEU A 343 6.93 -5.65 2.35
CA LEU A 343 6.46 -7.03 2.44
C LEU A 343 5.94 -7.34 3.85
N ALA A 344 6.70 -7.00 4.89
CA ALA A 344 6.31 -7.21 6.27
C ALA A 344 5.02 -6.44 6.63
N ALA A 345 4.88 -5.18 6.19
CA ALA A 345 3.69 -4.37 6.41
C ALA A 345 2.45 -4.93 5.67
N CYS A 346 2.61 -5.37 4.42
CA CYS A 346 1.54 -6.02 3.67
C CYS A 346 1.10 -7.35 4.31
N MET A 347 2.04 -8.18 4.74
CA MET A 347 1.76 -9.44 5.43
C MET A 347 1.08 -9.21 6.79
N PHE A 348 1.51 -8.18 7.53
CA PHE A 348 0.82 -7.77 8.75
C PHE A 348 -0.64 -7.37 8.47
N GLY A 349 -0.89 -6.59 7.41
CA GLY A 349 -2.24 -6.25 6.96
C GLY A 349 -3.09 -7.47 6.64
N VAL A 350 -2.53 -8.47 5.96
CA VAL A 350 -3.22 -9.76 5.70
C VAL A 350 -3.54 -10.46 7.03
N GLY A 351 -2.63 -10.48 7.99
CA GLY A 351 -2.86 -11.02 9.33
C GLY A 351 -4.04 -10.35 10.04
N LEU A 352 -4.16 -9.02 9.95
CA LEU A 352 -5.31 -8.29 10.48
C LEU A 352 -6.63 -8.72 9.81
N LEU A 353 -6.65 -8.85 8.49
CA LEU A 353 -7.84 -9.33 7.78
C LEU A 353 -8.24 -10.75 8.20
N LEU A 354 -7.28 -11.64 8.36
CA LEU A 354 -7.53 -12.99 8.88
C LEU A 354 -8.06 -12.99 10.32
N ASN A 355 -7.58 -12.07 11.16
CA ASN A 355 -8.10 -11.90 12.52
C ASN A 355 -9.55 -11.43 12.51
N ILE A 356 -9.86 -10.37 11.73
CA ILE A 356 -11.23 -9.85 11.58
C ILE A 356 -12.18 -10.97 11.11
N TYR A 357 -11.75 -11.76 10.11
CA TYR A 357 -12.50 -12.90 9.63
C TYR A 357 -12.76 -13.94 10.74
N ARG A 358 -11.71 -14.32 11.49
CA ARG A 358 -11.80 -15.29 12.57
C ARG A 358 -12.81 -14.86 13.65
N GLN A 359 -12.73 -13.62 14.09
CA GLN A 359 -13.64 -13.09 15.11
C GLN A 359 -15.07 -12.91 14.59
N GLY A 360 -15.25 -12.53 13.33
CA GLY A 360 -16.56 -12.44 12.70
C GLY A 360 -17.28 -13.79 12.56
N ILE A 361 -16.53 -14.90 12.50
CA ILE A 361 -17.12 -16.27 12.50
C ILE A 361 -17.44 -16.74 13.91
N LEU A 362 -16.53 -16.53 14.86
CA LEU A 362 -16.67 -17.00 16.25
C LEU A 362 -17.83 -16.31 16.95
N GLU A 363 -18.04 -15.04 16.66
CA GLU A 363 -19.14 -14.25 17.21
C GLU A 363 -19.79 -13.46 16.08
N PRO A 364 -20.78 -14.01 15.39
CA PRO A 364 -21.46 -13.30 14.30
C PRO A 364 -22.08 -11.99 14.84
N PRO A 365 -22.14 -10.93 14.01
CA PRO A 365 -22.62 -9.63 14.43
C PRO A 365 -23.96 -9.77 15.15
N HIS A 366 -24.07 -9.18 16.35
CA HIS A 366 -25.32 -9.13 17.06
C HIS A 366 -26.37 -8.50 16.15
N LYS A 367 -27.30 -9.31 15.62
CA LYS A 367 -28.51 -8.80 15.01
C LYS A 367 -29.16 -7.92 16.08
N LYS A 368 -29.08 -6.59 15.94
CA LYS A 368 -29.96 -5.70 16.69
C LYS A 368 -31.36 -6.25 16.40
N ARG A 369 -31.95 -6.97 17.36
CA ARG A 369 -33.38 -7.25 17.34
C ARG A 369 -34.03 -5.88 17.27
N VAL A 370 -34.52 -5.49 16.10
CA VAL A 370 -35.51 -4.46 15.98
C VAL A 370 -36.72 -5.02 16.71
N THR A 371 -36.82 -4.76 18.00
CA THR A 371 -38.04 -4.89 18.75
C THR A 371 -38.97 -3.83 18.16
N MET A 372 -39.72 -4.22 17.13
CA MET A 372 -40.96 -3.56 16.76
C MET A 372 -41.88 -3.68 17.99
N HIS A 373 -41.76 -2.75 18.92
CA HIS A 373 -42.87 -2.45 19.80
C HIS A 373 -43.91 -1.70 18.96
N ALA A 374 -44.71 -2.48 18.26
CA ALA A 374 -46.01 -2.04 17.82
C ALA A 374 -46.84 -1.68 19.08
N ARG A 375 -46.75 -0.43 19.52
CA ARG A 375 -47.78 0.17 20.35
C ARG A 375 -48.89 0.65 19.43
N MET A 376 -49.72 -0.26 19.00
CA MET A 376 -51.08 0.04 18.61
C MET A 376 -51.90 0.07 19.94
N THR A 377 -52.13 1.23 20.47
CA THR A 377 -53.26 1.49 21.35
C THR A 377 -54.17 2.46 20.65
N PRO A 378 -55.39 2.06 20.22
CA PRO A 378 -56.40 3.02 19.79
C PRO A 378 -56.85 3.79 21.01
N ARG A 379 -56.77 5.09 20.97
CA ARG A 379 -57.54 5.96 21.90
C ARG A 379 -58.91 6.19 21.26
N ILE A 380 -59.94 5.71 21.98
CA ILE A 380 -61.33 6.10 21.86
C ILE A 380 -61.49 7.51 22.39
#